data_7249f51db9699ce2795f9c5eeb669d3c
#
_entry.id   7249f51db9699ce2795f9c5eeb669d3c
#
_cell.length_a   1.000
_cell.length_b   1.000
_cell.length_c   1.000
_cell.angle_alpha   90.00
_cell.angle_beta   90.00
_cell.angle_gamma   90.00
#
_symmetry.space_group_name_H-M   'P 1'
#
loop_
_entity.id
_entity.type
_entity.pdbx_description
1 polymer ?
#
loop_
_entity_poly.entity_id
_entity_poly.type
_entity_poly.pdbx_seq_one_letter_code
_entity_poly.pdbx_strand_id
1 'polypeptide(L)'
;GKAIRTRLAADTDVAADVGTRIFPRAMPQDATLPAIVYQLISSISDDAIGAAAGIVTALVQVDVYADTHLAANNLAEDVRDSLHGFAGTMGNETVRGLQLDNKFEGYLVPDDGGDDGTYRVTMDWSITHTESVPTF
;
A
#
# COMPACT_ATOMS: atom_id res chain seq x y z
N GLY A 1 -0.77 -2.90 -7.93
CA GLY A 1 -1.67 -2.17 -7.09
C GLY A 1 -2.86 -2.94 -6.56
N LYS A 2 -3.55 -3.66 -7.43
CA LYS A 2 -4.76 -4.40 -7.05
C LYS A 2 -4.50 -5.46 -5.97
N ALA A 3 -3.35 -6.08 -6.02
CA ALA A 3 -2.96 -7.11 -5.07
C ALA A 3 -2.82 -6.54 -3.65
N ILE A 4 -2.23 -5.37 -3.52
CA ILE A 4 -2.10 -4.67 -2.23
C ILE A 4 -3.48 -4.41 -1.63
N ARG A 5 -4.40 -3.88 -2.43
CA ARG A 5 -5.76 -3.60 -1.97
C ARG A 5 -6.46 -4.87 -1.47
N THR A 6 -6.34 -5.94 -2.23
CA THR A 6 -6.92 -7.23 -1.87
C THR A 6 -6.38 -7.73 -0.52
N ARG A 7 -5.07 -7.65 -0.34
CA ARG A 7 -4.44 -8.10 0.91
C ARG A 7 -4.88 -7.26 2.10
N LEU A 8 -4.87 -5.92 1.97
CA LEU A 8 -5.25 -5.02 3.05
C LEU A 8 -6.74 -5.15 3.38
N ALA A 9 -7.59 -5.29 2.38
CA ALA A 9 -9.03 -5.45 2.60
C ALA A 9 -9.36 -6.78 3.29
N ALA A 10 -8.53 -7.80 3.12
CA ALA A 10 -8.73 -9.10 3.76
C ALA A 10 -8.19 -9.13 5.20
N ASP A 11 -7.36 -8.18 5.60
CA ASP A 11 -6.81 -8.12 6.96
C ASP A 11 -7.85 -7.58 7.92
N THR A 12 -8.14 -8.35 8.98
CA THR A 12 -9.17 -8.00 9.95
C THR A 12 -8.87 -6.69 10.67
N ASP A 13 -7.63 -6.47 11.08
CA ASP A 13 -7.25 -5.27 11.82
C ASP A 13 -7.31 -4.02 10.96
N VAL A 14 -6.82 -4.12 9.72
CA VAL A 14 -6.89 -3.01 8.77
C VAL A 14 -8.35 -2.70 8.41
N ALA A 15 -9.14 -3.72 8.11
CA ALA A 15 -10.54 -3.54 7.75
C ALA A 15 -11.38 -2.97 8.90
N ALA A 16 -11.03 -3.27 10.16
CA ALA A 16 -11.70 -2.71 11.31
C ALA A 16 -11.57 -1.18 11.36
N ASP A 17 -10.43 -0.65 10.91
CA ASP A 17 -10.18 0.79 10.94
C ASP A 17 -10.73 1.51 9.71
N VAL A 18 -10.50 0.96 8.52
CA VAL A 18 -10.81 1.66 7.27
C VAL A 18 -11.99 1.10 6.50
N GLY A 19 -12.43 -0.13 6.81
CA GLY A 19 -13.48 -0.78 6.04
C GLY A 19 -13.11 -0.87 4.57
N THR A 20 -13.89 -0.21 3.71
CA THR A 20 -13.64 -0.18 2.27
C THR A 20 -12.85 1.06 1.82
N ARG A 21 -12.42 1.91 2.74
CA ARG A 21 -11.72 3.16 2.43
C ARG A 21 -10.25 2.92 2.11
N ILE A 22 -10.00 2.18 1.04
CA ILE A 22 -8.68 1.89 0.48
C ILE A 22 -8.75 2.33 -0.97
N PHE A 23 -8.10 3.44 -1.29
CA PHE A 23 -8.26 4.11 -2.57
C PHE A 23 -7.00 4.05 -3.43
N PRO A 24 -7.14 3.81 -4.75
CA PRO A 24 -5.99 3.90 -5.64
C PRO A 24 -5.69 5.36 -6.00
N ARG A 25 -4.42 5.73 -5.98
CA ARG A 25 -3.86 7.01 -6.41
C ARG A 25 -4.21 8.21 -5.54
N ALA A 26 -5.49 8.45 -5.29
CA ALA A 26 -5.92 9.63 -4.56
C ALA A 26 -7.14 9.33 -3.72
N MET A 27 -7.24 10.02 -2.60
CA MET A 27 -8.39 9.93 -1.72
C MET A 27 -9.46 10.91 -2.19
N PRO A 28 -10.75 10.50 -2.22
CA PRO A 28 -11.82 11.46 -2.49
C PRO A 28 -11.80 12.62 -1.51
N GLN A 29 -12.19 13.81 -1.97
CA GLN A 29 -12.11 15.04 -1.17
C GLN A 29 -12.85 14.96 0.16
N ASP A 30 -13.99 14.28 0.17
CA ASP A 30 -14.83 14.16 1.36
C ASP A 30 -14.71 12.80 2.04
N ALA A 31 -13.60 12.09 1.83
CA ALA A 31 -13.42 10.77 2.41
C ALA A 31 -13.39 10.81 3.93
N THR A 32 -14.03 9.82 4.54
CA THR A 32 -13.97 9.63 5.98
C THR A 32 -12.60 9.07 6.37
N LEU A 33 -12.04 9.59 7.44
CA LEU A 33 -10.79 9.08 8.01
C LEU A 33 -11.08 8.10 9.15
N PRO A 34 -10.21 7.13 9.40
CA PRO A 34 -8.97 6.85 8.68
C PRO A 34 -9.19 6.25 7.30
N ALA A 35 -8.20 6.42 6.43
CA ALA A 35 -8.24 5.90 5.07
C ALA A 35 -6.83 5.54 4.59
N ILE A 36 -6.76 4.70 3.58
CA ILE A 36 -5.50 4.27 2.98
C ILE A 36 -5.54 4.63 1.50
N VAL A 37 -4.43 5.16 0.99
CA VAL A 37 -4.22 5.41 -0.43
C VAL A 37 -2.99 4.63 -0.86
N TYR A 38 -3.10 3.90 -1.96
CA TYR A 38 -1.96 3.17 -2.52
C TYR A 38 -1.76 3.58 -3.97
N GLN A 39 -0.50 3.59 -4.41
CA GLN A 39 -0.21 3.85 -5.82
C GLN A 39 1.06 3.13 -6.25
N LEU A 40 1.04 2.66 -7.49
CA LEU A 40 2.21 2.09 -8.12
C LEU A 40 3.12 3.24 -8.56
N ILE A 41 4.34 3.27 -8.02
CA ILE A 41 5.32 4.29 -8.38
C ILE A 41 6.09 3.87 -9.61
N SER A 42 6.57 2.63 -9.64
CA SER A 42 7.31 2.10 -10.77
C SER A 42 7.25 0.59 -10.78
N SER A 43 7.55 0.01 -11.93
CA SER A 43 7.60 -1.44 -12.09
C SER A 43 8.80 -1.76 -12.96
N ILE A 44 9.65 -2.65 -12.49
CA ILE A 44 10.86 -3.06 -13.19
C ILE A 44 10.77 -4.55 -13.45
N SER A 45 10.74 -4.91 -14.74
CA SER A 45 10.79 -6.30 -15.14
C SER A 45 12.23 -6.79 -15.09
N ASP A 46 12.43 -7.93 -14.47
CA ASP A 46 13.74 -8.58 -14.54
C ASP A 46 13.79 -9.42 -15.81
N ASP A 47 14.34 -8.82 -16.85
CA ASP A 47 14.55 -9.48 -18.13
C ASP A 47 15.85 -10.29 -18.12
N ALA A 48 16.05 -11.08 -17.09
CA ALA A 48 17.23 -11.91 -16.98
C ALA A 48 17.43 -12.70 -18.28
N ILE A 49 18.64 -12.65 -18.76
CA ILE A 49 19.02 -13.20 -20.06
C ILE A 49 18.57 -14.65 -20.20
N GLY A 50 17.73 -14.90 -21.21
CA GLY A 50 17.25 -16.24 -21.54
C GLY A 50 16.20 -16.79 -20.60
N ALA A 51 15.78 -16.04 -19.62
CA ALA A 51 14.73 -16.48 -18.72
C ALA A 51 13.45 -15.75 -19.04
N ALA A 52 12.45 -16.47 -19.50
CA ALA A 52 11.08 -16.00 -19.49
C ALA A 52 10.60 -16.00 -18.04
N ALA A 53 11.36 -15.38 -17.15
CA ALA A 53 11.14 -15.54 -15.73
C ALA A 53 9.86 -14.86 -15.24
N GLY A 54 9.43 -13.81 -15.96
CA GLY A 54 8.24 -13.08 -15.57
C GLY A 54 8.31 -12.50 -14.17
N ILE A 55 9.52 -12.23 -13.67
CA ILE A 55 9.71 -11.63 -12.35
C ILE A 55 9.67 -10.11 -12.48
N VAL A 56 8.85 -9.49 -11.67
CA VAL A 56 8.67 -8.04 -11.65
C VAL A 56 8.85 -7.53 -10.23
N THR A 57 9.60 -6.45 -10.09
CA THR A 57 9.67 -5.70 -8.83
C THR A 57 8.90 -4.41 -8.99
N ALA A 58 7.83 -4.27 -8.22
CA ALA A 58 6.99 -3.09 -8.22
C ALA A 58 7.30 -2.26 -6.98
N LEU A 59 7.42 -0.95 -7.16
CA LEU A 59 7.50 0.00 -6.05
C LEU A 59 6.13 0.59 -5.83
N VAL A 60 5.56 0.35 -4.66
CA VAL A 60 4.22 0.81 -4.30
C VAL A 60 4.32 1.69 -3.08
N GLN A 61 3.70 2.85 -3.16
CA GLN A 61 3.58 3.75 -2.03
C GLN A 61 2.22 3.54 -1.37
N VAL A 62 2.23 3.37 -0.05
CA VAL A 62 1.01 3.24 0.75
C VAL A 62 0.99 4.41 1.73
N ASP A 63 -0.04 5.24 1.62
CA ASP A 63 -0.26 6.36 2.52
C ASP A 63 -1.43 6.05 3.45
N VAL A 64 -1.20 6.21 4.74
CA VAL A 64 -2.21 6.07 5.77
C VAL A 64 -2.58 7.47 6.26
N TYR A 65 -3.88 7.78 6.26
CA TYR A 65 -4.40 9.07 6.72
C TYR A 65 -5.29 8.88 7.93
N ALA A 66 -5.12 9.71 8.94
CA ALA A 66 -5.97 9.69 10.13
C ALA A 66 -6.06 11.07 10.78
N ASP A 67 -7.05 11.24 11.66
CA ASP A 67 -7.29 12.51 12.35
C ASP A 67 -6.30 12.78 13.46
N THR A 68 -5.67 11.74 14.02
CA THR A 68 -4.72 11.87 15.11
C THR A 68 -3.42 11.15 14.77
N HIS A 69 -2.34 11.61 15.39
CA HIS A 69 -1.02 10.97 15.24
C HIS A 69 -1.06 9.50 15.69
N LEU A 70 -1.70 9.25 16.82
CA LEU A 70 -1.78 7.89 17.36
C LEU A 70 -2.55 6.96 16.40
N ALA A 71 -3.70 7.41 15.89
CA ALA A 71 -4.49 6.61 14.97
C ALA A 71 -3.74 6.33 13.67
N ALA A 72 -3.02 7.32 13.15
CA ALA A 72 -2.22 7.15 11.93
C ALA A 72 -1.12 6.12 12.15
N ASN A 73 -0.41 6.18 13.26
CA ASN A 73 0.67 5.24 13.56
C ASN A 73 0.16 3.84 13.83
N ASN A 74 -0.96 3.70 14.55
CA ASN A 74 -1.55 2.40 14.80
C ASN A 74 -2.00 1.72 13.51
N LEU A 75 -2.64 2.46 12.62
CA LEU A 75 -3.06 1.93 11.33
C LEU A 75 -1.85 1.58 10.46
N ALA A 76 -0.81 2.40 10.48
CA ALA A 76 0.43 2.11 9.75
C ALA A 76 1.08 0.82 10.24
N GLU A 77 1.09 0.56 11.54
CA GLU A 77 1.62 -0.69 12.08
C GLU A 77 0.77 -1.89 11.66
N ASP A 78 -0.55 -1.75 11.62
CA ASP A 78 -1.44 -2.80 11.15
C ASP A 78 -1.18 -3.12 9.67
N VAL A 79 -0.98 -2.10 8.84
CA VAL A 79 -0.63 -2.26 7.43
C VAL A 79 0.73 -2.95 7.31
N ARG A 80 1.70 -2.52 8.09
CA ARG A 80 3.04 -3.13 8.09
C ARG A 80 2.98 -4.61 8.46
N ASP A 81 2.25 -4.94 9.52
CA ASP A 81 2.11 -6.34 9.95
C ASP A 81 1.42 -7.19 8.90
N SER A 82 0.44 -6.62 8.19
CA SER A 82 -0.26 -7.32 7.12
C SER A 82 0.63 -7.61 5.91
N LEU A 83 1.52 -6.69 5.57
CA LEU A 83 2.33 -6.77 4.36
C LEU A 83 3.73 -7.32 4.59
N HIS A 84 4.30 -7.10 5.77
CA HIS A 84 5.69 -7.44 6.04
C HIS A 84 5.96 -8.94 5.90
N GLY A 85 6.94 -9.26 5.05
CA GLY A 85 7.33 -10.65 4.85
C GLY A 85 6.29 -11.52 4.17
N PHE A 86 5.21 -10.94 3.66
CA PHE A 86 4.19 -11.74 2.99
C PHE A 86 4.75 -12.36 1.72
N ALA A 87 4.48 -13.63 1.54
CA ALA A 87 4.76 -14.36 0.30
C ALA A 87 3.59 -15.31 0.05
N GLY A 88 3.17 -15.43 -1.19
CA GLY A 88 2.04 -16.27 -1.56
C GLY A 88 1.16 -15.60 -2.58
N THR A 89 -0.09 -16.05 -2.69
CA THR A 89 -1.02 -15.49 -3.65
C THR A 89 -1.69 -14.25 -3.05
N MET A 90 -1.60 -13.15 -3.77
CA MET A 90 -2.22 -11.88 -3.39
C MET A 90 -3.07 -11.43 -4.57
N GLY A 91 -4.39 -11.57 -4.44
CA GLY A 91 -5.28 -11.40 -5.58
C GLY A 91 -4.97 -12.46 -6.63
N ASN A 92 -4.69 -12.04 -7.86
CA ASN A 92 -4.34 -12.93 -8.97
C ASN A 92 -2.83 -13.05 -9.21
N GLU A 93 -2.02 -12.43 -8.35
CA GLU A 93 -0.58 -12.42 -8.50
C GLU A 93 0.09 -13.29 -7.46
N THR A 94 1.18 -13.96 -7.84
CA THR A 94 2.01 -14.68 -6.89
C THR A 94 3.09 -13.75 -6.40
N VAL A 95 3.00 -13.35 -5.15
CA VAL A 95 3.97 -12.46 -4.51
C VAL A 95 5.08 -13.31 -3.91
N ARG A 96 6.31 -13.02 -4.30
CA ARG A 96 7.50 -13.73 -3.81
C ARG A 96 8.07 -13.08 -2.56
N GLY A 97 7.83 -11.79 -2.39
CA GLY A 97 8.25 -11.07 -1.20
C GLY A 97 7.76 -9.64 -1.19
N LEU A 98 7.60 -9.12 0.00
CA LEU A 98 7.25 -7.72 0.27
C LEU A 98 8.28 -7.17 1.24
N GLN A 99 8.84 -6.01 0.91
CA GLN A 99 9.84 -5.37 1.74
C GLN A 99 9.49 -3.90 1.93
N LEU A 100 9.52 -3.45 3.19
CA LEU A 100 9.37 -2.04 3.51
C LEU A 100 10.73 -1.35 3.31
N ASP A 101 10.79 -0.45 2.35
CA ASP A 101 12.02 0.27 2.02
C ASP A 101 12.16 1.55 2.81
N ASN A 102 11.04 2.23 3.06
CA ASN A 102 11.05 3.52 3.73
C ASN A 102 9.71 3.81 4.40
N LYS A 103 9.76 4.53 5.50
CA LYS A 103 8.56 4.95 6.24
C LYS A 103 8.80 6.35 6.79
N PHE A 104 7.89 7.28 6.53
CA PHE A 104 8.00 8.63 7.07
C PHE A 104 6.63 9.21 7.38
N GLU A 105 6.60 10.16 8.28
CA GLU A 105 5.39 10.80 8.78
C GLU A 105 5.24 12.19 8.20
N GLY A 106 3.99 12.63 8.05
CA GLY A 106 3.67 13.98 7.61
C GLY A 106 2.41 14.48 8.27
N TYR A 107 2.24 15.78 8.22
CA TYR A 107 1.06 16.45 8.73
C TYR A 107 0.54 17.42 7.68
N LEU A 108 -0.74 17.29 7.35
CA LEU A 108 -1.40 18.17 6.38
C LEU A 108 -2.21 19.21 7.13
N VAL A 109 -1.84 20.47 6.94
CA VAL A 109 -2.55 21.61 7.53
C VAL A 109 -3.89 21.77 6.83
N PRO A 110 -4.97 22.03 7.57
CA PRO A 110 -6.28 22.27 6.95
C PRO A 110 -6.25 23.49 6.04
N ASP A 111 -6.92 23.40 4.90
CA ASP A 111 -7.00 24.51 3.93
C ASP A 111 -7.70 25.74 4.49
N ASP A 112 -8.61 25.53 5.44
CA ASP A 112 -9.39 26.62 6.05
C ASP A 112 -8.70 27.27 7.26
N GLY A 113 -7.46 26.84 7.57
CA GLY A 113 -6.73 27.37 8.72
C GLY A 113 -7.23 26.86 10.07
N GLY A 114 -8.08 25.85 10.08
CA GLY A 114 -8.55 25.23 11.31
C GLY A 114 -7.45 24.47 12.06
N ASP A 115 -7.75 24.03 13.28
CA ASP A 115 -6.80 23.31 14.12
C ASP A 115 -6.72 21.82 13.80
N ASP A 116 -7.67 21.29 13.04
CA ASP A 116 -7.81 19.86 12.77
C ASP A 116 -7.16 19.49 11.45
N GLY A 117 -5.89 19.16 11.49
CA GLY A 117 -5.16 18.66 10.31
C GLY A 117 -5.30 17.15 10.16
N THR A 118 -4.66 16.64 9.14
CA THR A 118 -4.62 15.22 8.83
C THR A 118 -3.20 14.70 8.98
N TYR A 119 -3.04 13.63 9.74
CA TYR A 119 -1.76 12.96 9.89
C TYR A 119 -1.62 11.88 8.82
N ARG A 120 -0.45 11.83 8.21
CA ARG A 120 -0.15 10.87 7.16
C ARG A 120 1.10 10.08 7.53
N VAL A 121 1.05 8.78 7.31
CA VAL A 121 2.24 7.93 7.34
C VAL A 121 2.42 7.35 5.95
N THR A 122 3.56 7.63 5.34
CA THR A 122 3.89 7.15 4.01
C THR A 122 4.86 5.99 4.12
N MET A 123 4.54 4.88 3.46
CA MET A 123 5.39 3.70 3.41
C MET A 123 5.68 3.33 1.97
N ASP A 124 6.96 3.15 1.66
CA ASP A 124 7.40 2.69 0.33
C ASP A 124 7.71 1.21 0.41
N TRP A 125 7.03 0.43 -0.42
CA TRP A 125 7.14 -1.03 -0.44
C TRP A 125 7.70 -1.50 -1.78
N SER A 126 8.61 -2.48 -1.70
CA SER A 126 9.04 -3.24 -2.87
C SER A 126 8.31 -4.56 -2.88
N ILE A 127 7.61 -4.84 -3.97
CA ILE A 127 6.86 -6.08 -4.16
C ILE A 127 7.51 -6.84 -5.30
N THR A 128 8.05 -8.02 -5.00
CA THR A 128 8.58 -8.92 -6.03
C THR A 128 7.52 -9.97 -6.32
N HIS A 129 7.04 -10.01 -7.53
CA HIS A 129 6.00 -10.94 -7.93
C HIS A 129 6.28 -11.56 -9.29
N THR A 130 5.58 -12.64 -9.58
CA THR A 130 5.68 -13.34 -10.84
C THR A 130 4.49 -12.94 -11.71
N GLU A 131 4.77 -12.53 -12.94
CA GLU A 131 3.75 -12.30 -13.94
C GLU A 131 3.61 -13.52 -14.86
N SER A 132 2.40 -13.70 -15.37
CA SER A 132 2.18 -14.71 -16.41
C SER A 132 2.88 -14.28 -17.68
N VAL A 133 3.72 -15.16 -18.22
CA VAL A 133 4.37 -14.92 -19.50
C VAL A 133 3.37 -15.26 -20.59
N PRO A 134 3.10 -14.36 -21.56
CA PRO A 134 2.21 -14.67 -22.66
C PRO A 134 2.72 -15.88 -23.44
N THR A 135 1.83 -16.81 -23.73
CA THR A 135 2.13 -17.95 -24.61
C THR A 135 1.76 -17.55 -26.03
N PHE A 136 2.73 -17.59 -26.89
CA PHE A 136 2.52 -17.28 -28.30
C PHE A 136 2.26 -18.55 -29.09
#